data_252e255fb0c45d895eeb1f1314a094f0
#
_entry.id   252e255fb0c45d895eeb1f1314a094f0
#
_cell.length_a   1.000
_cell.length_b   1.000
_cell.length_c   1.000
_cell.angle_alpha   90.00
_cell.angle_beta   90.00
_cell.angle_gamma   90.00
#
_symmetry.space_group_name_H-M   'P 1'
#
loop_
_entity.id
_entity.type
_entity.pdbx_description
1 polymer ?
#
loop_
_entity_poly.entity_id
_entity_poly.type
_entity_poly.pdbx_seq_one_letter_code
_entity_poly.pdbx_strand_id
1 'polypeptide(L)'
;MFSARKAQRGFSKQLVGDLASRRLNKLRAKSKRSTDQSILEFQLKCSPKLYRADHFAIYASELEQGVGGDKRIVFAAPPQHGKTQITLHGLVLLIIRNPNRRFAYVTYSQRRASSVSTAVRRILASAGFVSSGTLERLTFGSGGQCLFTSIDGGITGEPVDGIVVIDDPFKNRKDADSERRREVVEDAYREAIETRVHPGASIFLLATRWHPQDLSGILVKEGWQYINLPAIAEAGDPLGREVGEPLFPRLWPIEALLEKKSKVLDFTWSALYQGRPRPKGGKVFHEPTFYTELPKNFQGAYGIDLASTAKTSADFSVCLELLREDRPNAEPLFYIKQVDRAQVEAPSFALTLKARNARQRQWAMYWRASGMEKGAAQFLQEKGLPIVVQQPPGDKLVSATRAAETWNAGRILVPDPEQFPECEDWLWPFLDIVQNFTGTGKEHDDDVDALGNAHDNLQALGPGQVPSQGSHSGSRWGGSQGRGF
;
A
#
# COMPACT_ATOMS: atom_id res chain seq x y z
N MET A 1 -35.41 0.26 -0.58
CA MET A 1 -34.12 0.80 -0.13
C MET A 1 -32.93 0.44 -1.05
N PHE A 2 -32.96 -0.67 -1.76
CA PHE A 2 -31.88 -1.13 -2.66
C PHE A 2 -31.62 -0.26 -3.89
N SER A 3 -32.66 0.40 -4.44
CA SER A 3 -32.54 1.28 -5.62
C SER A 3 -31.75 2.57 -5.35
N ALA A 4 -31.85 3.10 -4.11
CA ALA A 4 -31.21 4.38 -3.75
C ALA A 4 -29.69 4.28 -3.60
N ARG A 5 -29.15 3.15 -3.11
CA ARG A 5 -27.69 2.96 -2.95
C ARG A 5 -26.95 2.70 -4.27
N LYS A 6 -27.58 2.00 -5.21
CA LYS A 6 -27.02 1.84 -6.59
C LYS A 6 -27.01 3.15 -7.35
N ALA A 7 -28.03 3.99 -7.16
CA ALA A 7 -28.07 5.35 -7.69
C ALA A 7 -27.02 6.26 -7.04
N GLN A 8 -26.77 6.14 -5.73
CA GLN A 8 -25.76 6.94 -5.03
C GLN A 8 -24.32 6.59 -5.43
N ARG A 9 -24.00 5.29 -5.66
CA ARG A 9 -22.68 4.85 -6.20
C ARG A 9 -22.48 5.25 -7.67
N GLY A 10 -23.52 5.21 -8.48
CA GLY A 10 -23.51 5.74 -9.85
C GLY A 10 -23.32 7.26 -9.88
N PHE A 11 -23.99 7.96 -8.98
CA PHE A 11 -23.91 9.42 -8.84
C PHE A 11 -22.51 9.88 -8.39
N SER A 12 -21.86 9.17 -7.45
CA SER A 12 -20.51 9.49 -7.01
C SER A 12 -19.45 9.26 -8.09
N LYS A 13 -19.55 8.18 -8.87
CA LYS A 13 -18.64 7.91 -10.01
C LYS A 13 -18.82 8.93 -11.14
N GLN A 14 -20.05 9.32 -11.44
CA GLN A 14 -20.36 10.33 -12.43
C GLN A 14 -19.93 11.73 -11.95
N LEU A 15 -20.08 12.04 -10.66
CA LEU A 15 -19.61 13.30 -10.05
C LEU A 15 -18.09 13.43 -10.10
N VAL A 16 -17.35 12.34 -9.84
CA VAL A 16 -15.88 12.33 -9.91
C VAL A 16 -15.40 12.47 -11.36
N GLY A 17 -16.03 11.79 -12.31
CA GLY A 17 -15.75 11.94 -13.73
C GLY A 17 -16.10 13.34 -14.26
N ASP A 18 -17.24 13.90 -13.84
CA ASP A 18 -17.68 15.27 -14.17
C ASP A 18 -16.78 16.33 -13.52
N LEU A 19 -16.33 16.12 -12.29
CA LEU A 19 -15.37 17.01 -11.61
C LEU A 19 -14.00 17.00 -12.29
N ALA A 20 -13.50 15.84 -12.70
CA ALA A 20 -12.27 15.72 -13.46
C ALA A 20 -12.40 16.39 -14.85
N SER A 21 -13.48 16.13 -15.58
CA SER A 21 -13.75 16.74 -16.88
C SER A 21 -13.98 18.25 -16.77
N ARG A 22 -14.73 18.72 -15.77
CA ARG A 22 -14.93 20.15 -15.49
C ARG A 22 -13.63 20.84 -15.08
N ARG A 23 -12.77 20.15 -14.31
CA ARG A 23 -11.44 20.65 -13.93
C ARG A 23 -10.53 20.75 -15.15
N LEU A 24 -10.52 19.75 -16.01
CA LEU A 24 -9.78 19.75 -17.29
C LEU A 24 -10.28 20.87 -18.24
N ASN A 25 -11.60 21.04 -18.36
CA ASN A 25 -12.20 22.09 -19.19
C ASN A 25 -11.98 23.50 -18.61
N LYS A 26 -11.99 23.66 -17.25
CA LYS A 26 -11.59 24.92 -16.60
C LYS A 26 -10.12 25.23 -16.83
N LEU A 27 -9.24 24.24 -16.81
CA LEU A 27 -7.81 24.40 -17.10
C LEU A 27 -7.57 24.81 -18.56
N ARG A 28 -8.31 24.19 -19.51
CA ARG A 28 -8.32 24.59 -20.94
C ARG A 28 -8.87 26.01 -21.17
N ALA A 29 -9.87 26.41 -20.40
CA ALA A 29 -10.49 27.75 -20.50
C ALA A 29 -9.64 28.86 -19.83
N LYS A 30 -8.96 28.56 -18.71
CA LYS A 30 -8.02 29.50 -18.05
C LYS A 30 -6.80 29.80 -18.90
N SER A 31 -6.34 28.82 -19.72
CA SER A 31 -5.24 29.00 -20.68
C SER A 31 -5.50 30.12 -21.70
N LYS A 32 -6.74 30.52 -21.91
CA LYS A 32 -7.13 31.54 -22.90
C LYS A 32 -7.27 32.97 -22.36
N ARG A 33 -7.13 33.24 -21.06
CA ARG A 33 -7.52 34.54 -20.46
C ARG A 33 -6.48 35.21 -19.56
N SER A 34 -5.26 34.74 -19.47
CA SER A 34 -4.26 35.39 -18.62
C SER A 34 -3.15 36.01 -19.44
N THR A 35 -2.78 37.23 -19.12
CA THR A 35 -1.52 37.89 -19.55
C THR A 35 -0.30 37.19 -18.98
N ASP A 36 -0.49 36.25 -18.00
CA ASP A 36 0.55 35.39 -17.43
C ASP A 36 0.60 34.05 -18.18
N GLN A 37 1.75 33.75 -18.73
CA GLN A 37 2.07 32.51 -19.44
C GLN A 37 1.89 31.31 -18.52
N SER A 38 1.08 30.29 -18.89
CA SER A 38 0.95 29.05 -18.12
C SER A 38 2.24 28.20 -18.15
N ILE A 39 2.41 27.25 -17.21
CA ILE A 39 3.55 26.32 -17.22
C ILE A 39 3.63 25.57 -18.55
N LEU A 40 2.50 25.21 -19.14
CA LEU A 40 2.47 24.49 -20.42
C LEU A 40 2.94 25.36 -21.59
N GLU A 41 2.55 26.61 -21.64
CA GLU A 41 3.03 27.58 -22.63
C GLU A 41 4.50 27.90 -22.44
N PHE A 42 4.94 28.04 -21.19
CA PHE A 42 6.35 28.24 -20.84
C PHE A 42 7.21 27.06 -21.29
N GLN A 43 6.76 25.82 -21.08
CA GLN A 43 7.45 24.63 -21.57
C GLN A 43 7.64 24.66 -23.09
N LEU A 44 6.60 25.01 -23.84
CA LEU A 44 6.70 25.10 -25.31
C LEU A 44 7.68 26.15 -25.78
N LYS A 45 7.68 27.31 -25.11
CA LYS A 45 8.59 28.41 -25.42
C LYS A 45 10.03 28.02 -25.15
N CYS A 46 10.33 27.46 -23.97
CA CYS A 46 11.70 27.14 -23.56
C CYS A 46 12.23 25.84 -24.15
N SER A 47 11.35 24.92 -24.51
CA SER A 47 11.72 23.57 -24.97
C SER A 47 10.77 23.06 -26.07
N PRO A 48 10.75 23.71 -27.27
CA PRO A 48 9.75 23.44 -28.33
C PRO A 48 9.85 22.04 -28.94
N LYS A 49 10.99 21.35 -28.77
CA LYS A 49 11.20 19.98 -29.27
C LYS A 49 10.64 18.90 -28.35
N LEU A 50 10.22 19.27 -27.14
CA LEU A 50 9.68 18.30 -26.21
C LEU A 50 8.22 17.96 -26.51
N TYR A 51 7.89 16.67 -26.39
CA TYR A 51 6.52 16.21 -26.59
C TYR A 51 5.60 16.80 -25.53
N ARG A 52 4.40 17.13 -25.95
CA ARG A 52 3.28 17.46 -25.03
C ARG A 52 2.48 16.20 -24.74
N ALA A 53 1.99 16.14 -23.50
CA ALA A 53 1.07 15.12 -23.06
C ALA A 53 -0.05 15.77 -22.24
N ASP A 54 -1.28 15.27 -22.37
CA ASP A 54 -2.47 15.86 -21.72
C ASP A 54 -2.35 15.82 -20.19
N HIS A 55 -1.73 14.78 -19.65
CA HIS A 55 -1.51 14.66 -18.22
C HIS A 55 -0.59 15.74 -17.62
N PHE A 56 0.21 16.45 -18.43
CA PHE A 56 1.00 17.58 -17.95
C PHE A 56 0.14 18.71 -17.38
N ALA A 57 -1.12 18.80 -17.80
CA ALA A 57 -2.04 19.82 -17.30
C ALA A 57 -2.33 19.67 -15.80
N ILE A 58 -2.35 18.44 -15.28
CA ILE A 58 -2.54 18.19 -13.84
C ILE A 58 -1.34 18.69 -13.05
N TYR A 59 -0.13 18.34 -13.49
CA TYR A 59 1.11 18.84 -12.85
C TYR A 59 1.16 20.36 -12.86
N ALA A 60 0.91 20.97 -14.03
CA ALA A 60 0.93 22.43 -14.19
C ALA A 60 -0.06 23.12 -13.25
N SER A 61 -1.31 22.61 -13.18
CA SER A 61 -2.35 23.16 -12.32
C SER A 61 -2.00 23.14 -10.83
N GLU A 62 -1.43 22.04 -10.35
CA GLU A 62 -1.08 21.93 -8.94
C GLU A 62 0.18 22.75 -8.60
N LEU A 63 1.19 22.76 -9.49
CA LEU A 63 2.41 23.54 -9.32
C LEU A 63 2.13 25.06 -9.33
N GLU A 64 1.26 25.56 -10.24
CA GLU A 64 0.91 26.97 -10.31
C GLU A 64 0.31 27.55 -9.01
N GLN A 65 -0.29 26.69 -8.19
CA GLN A 65 -0.83 27.01 -6.89
C GLN A 65 0.13 26.69 -5.73
N GLY A 66 1.37 26.26 -6.02
CA GLY A 66 2.29 25.75 -5.01
C GLY A 66 2.85 26.83 -4.08
N VAL A 67 3.17 28.02 -4.60
CA VAL A 67 3.71 29.11 -3.77
C VAL A 67 2.57 29.76 -3.00
N GLY A 68 2.60 29.69 -1.68
CA GLY A 68 1.53 30.18 -0.80
C GLY A 68 0.33 29.23 -0.66
N GLY A 69 0.36 28.04 -1.28
CA GLY A 69 -0.79 27.12 -1.32
C GLY A 69 -0.79 26.01 -0.27
N ASP A 70 0.29 25.88 0.49
CA ASP A 70 0.47 24.85 1.53
C ASP A 70 0.08 23.43 1.10
N LYS A 71 0.47 23.06 -0.12
CA LYS A 71 0.08 21.78 -0.71
C LYS A 71 1.00 20.65 -0.28
N ARG A 72 0.43 19.49 -0.05
CA ARG A 72 1.11 18.23 0.21
C ARG A 72 0.61 17.20 -0.79
N ILE A 73 1.38 16.97 -1.89
CA ILE A 73 0.92 16.18 -3.02
C ILE A 73 1.97 15.13 -3.39
N VAL A 74 1.50 13.89 -3.54
CA VAL A 74 2.24 12.80 -4.17
C VAL A 74 1.73 12.63 -5.60
N PHE A 75 2.63 12.80 -6.57
CA PHE A 75 2.40 12.46 -7.97
C PHE A 75 3.05 11.13 -8.28
N ALA A 76 2.28 10.12 -8.61
CA ALA A 76 2.78 8.86 -9.14
C ALA A 76 2.51 8.75 -10.64
N ALA A 77 3.54 8.45 -11.41
CA ALA A 77 3.42 8.20 -12.84
C ALA A 77 4.53 7.27 -13.33
N PRO A 78 4.32 6.56 -14.45
CA PRO A 78 5.28 5.61 -14.99
C PRO A 78 6.62 6.26 -15.34
N PRO A 79 7.71 5.47 -15.39
CA PRO A 79 8.98 5.93 -15.94
C PRO A 79 8.82 6.49 -17.35
N GLN A 80 9.61 7.52 -17.69
CA GLN A 80 9.65 8.13 -19.03
C GLN A 80 8.35 8.78 -19.53
N HIS A 81 7.38 9.04 -18.62
CA HIS A 81 6.15 9.77 -18.96
C HIS A 81 6.25 11.28 -18.66
N GLY A 82 7.47 11.83 -18.53
CA GLY A 82 7.70 13.27 -18.52
C GLY A 82 7.45 13.99 -17.19
N LYS A 83 7.18 13.27 -16.06
CA LYS A 83 6.93 13.87 -14.74
C LYS A 83 8.00 14.89 -14.33
N THR A 84 9.27 14.49 -14.32
CA THR A 84 10.39 15.38 -13.98
C THR A 84 10.46 16.58 -14.94
N GLN A 85 10.25 16.35 -16.24
CA GLN A 85 10.36 17.38 -17.25
C GLN A 85 9.36 18.52 -17.05
N ILE A 86 8.07 18.21 -16.88
CA ILE A 86 7.04 19.25 -16.67
C ILE A 86 7.25 19.96 -15.34
N THR A 87 7.68 19.24 -14.31
CA THR A 87 7.96 19.80 -12.99
C THR A 87 9.13 20.77 -13.01
N LEU A 88 10.21 20.50 -13.78
CA LEU A 88 11.32 21.43 -13.91
C LEU A 88 10.92 22.74 -14.61
N HIS A 89 10.05 22.67 -15.63
CA HIS A 89 9.52 23.88 -16.26
C HIS A 89 8.62 24.66 -15.30
N GLY A 90 7.79 23.94 -14.50
CA GLY A 90 6.99 24.54 -13.43
C GLY A 90 7.85 25.22 -12.37
N LEU A 91 8.86 24.51 -11.83
CA LEU A 91 9.80 25.06 -10.86
C LEU A 91 10.48 26.34 -11.39
N VAL A 92 10.99 26.31 -12.63
CA VAL A 92 11.65 27.47 -13.23
C VAL A 92 10.68 28.64 -13.39
N LEU A 93 9.46 28.42 -13.86
CA LEU A 93 8.46 29.49 -13.99
C LEU A 93 8.10 30.09 -12.63
N LEU A 94 7.97 29.25 -11.59
CA LEU A 94 7.70 29.74 -10.22
C LEU A 94 8.88 30.55 -9.66
N ILE A 95 10.12 30.15 -9.95
CA ILE A 95 11.31 30.92 -9.61
C ILE A 95 11.29 32.29 -10.29
N ILE A 96 10.99 32.35 -11.59
CA ILE A 96 10.93 33.60 -12.36
C ILE A 96 9.84 34.54 -11.81
N ARG A 97 8.69 33.99 -11.40
CA ARG A 97 7.58 34.75 -10.81
C ARG A 97 7.84 35.20 -9.36
N ASN A 98 8.67 34.46 -8.64
CA ASN A 98 8.95 34.65 -7.22
C ASN A 98 10.45 34.67 -6.93
N PRO A 99 11.24 35.59 -7.55
CA PRO A 99 12.69 35.55 -7.54
C PRO A 99 13.33 35.91 -6.18
N ASN A 100 12.53 36.26 -5.19
CA ASN A 100 12.93 36.52 -3.81
C ASN A 100 12.67 35.34 -2.86
N ARG A 101 12.00 34.27 -3.34
CA ARG A 101 11.68 33.08 -2.56
C ARG A 101 12.79 32.04 -2.61
N ARG A 102 12.75 31.12 -1.65
CA ARG A 102 13.67 30.00 -1.52
C ARG A 102 12.98 28.70 -1.89
N PHE A 103 13.59 27.96 -2.79
CA PHE A 103 13.12 26.71 -3.36
C PHE A 103 14.09 25.59 -3.04
N ALA A 104 13.63 24.33 -3.04
CA ALA A 104 14.49 23.17 -2.95
C ALA A 104 14.07 22.08 -3.93
N TYR A 105 15.06 21.37 -4.46
CA TYR A 105 14.88 20.17 -5.26
C TYR A 105 15.74 19.06 -4.68
N VAL A 106 15.07 17.99 -4.27
CA VAL A 106 15.66 16.84 -3.57
C VAL A 106 15.49 15.59 -4.43
N THR A 107 16.50 14.74 -4.52
CA THR A 107 16.44 13.47 -5.26
C THR A 107 17.33 12.41 -4.61
N TYR A 108 17.35 11.18 -5.13
CA TYR A 108 18.05 10.04 -4.51
C TYR A 108 19.59 10.18 -4.42
N SER A 109 20.23 11.08 -5.16
CA SER A 109 21.68 11.25 -5.12
C SER A 109 22.16 12.65 -5.51
N GLN A 110 23.30 13.10 -4.95
CA GLN A 110 23.87 14.40 -5.25
C GLN A 110 24.26 14.54 -6.74
N ARG A 111 24.75 13.47 -7.37
CA ARG A 111 25.03 13.46 -8.81
C ARG A 111 23.77 13.76 -9.64
N ARG A 112 22.63 13.19 -9.26
CA ARG A 112 21.35 13.45 -9.93
C ARG A 112 20.89 14.88 -9.69
N ALA A 113 20.99 15.39 -8.45
CA ALA A 113 20.67 16.77 -8.09
C ALA A 113 21.49 17.78 -8.92
N SER A 114 22.80 17.56 -9.09
CA SER A 114 23.67 18.40 -9.92
C SER A 114 23.27 18.38 -11.41
N SER A 115 22.85 17.21 -11.92
CA SER A 115 22.33 17.10 -13.30
C SER A 115 21.03 17.89 -13.48
N VAL A 116 20.14 17.85 -12.49
CA VAL A 116 18.89 18.63 -12.49
C VAL A 116 19.18 20.12 -12.39
N SER A 117 20.11 20.55 -11.52
CA SER A 117 20.55 21.94 -11.44
C SER A 117 21.02 22.46 -12.78
N THR A 118 21.82 21.67 -13.52
CA THR A 118 22.26 22.00 -14.87
C THR A 118 21.10 22.17 -15.86
N ALA A 119 20.08 21.29 -15.77
CA ALA A 119 18.88 21.40 -16.59
C ALA A 119 18.06 22.67 -16.26
N VAL A 120 17.87 22.98 -14.97
CA VAL A 120 17.19 24.19 -14.49
C VAL A 120 17.92 25.46 -14.99
N ARG A 121 19.23 25.50 -14.86
CA ARG A 121 20.04 26.62 -15.41
C ARG A 121 19.81 26.84 -16.90
N ARG A 122 19.77 25.75 -17.69
CA ARG A 122 19.52 25.80 -19.11
C ARG A 122 18.14 26.35 -19.45
N ILE A 123 17.11 25.95 -18.70
CA ILE A 123 15.74 26.47 -18.88
C ILE A 123 15.66 27.94 -18.47
N LEU A 124 16.29 28.36 -17.36
CA LEU A 124 16.39 29.76 -16.92
C LEU A 124 17.05 30.62 -18.00
N ALA A 125 18.18 30.17 -18.54
CA ALA A 125 18.91 30.87 -19.59
C ALA A 125 18.08 31.00 -20.88
N SER A 126 17.33 29.96 -21.27
CA SER A 126 16.43 30.01 -22.43
C SER A 126 15.28 30.99 -22.25
N ALA A 127 14.87 31.25 -21.00
CA ALA A 127 13.88 32.24 -20.62
C ALA A 127 14.45 33.66 -20.47
N GLY A 128 15.79 33.83 -20.66
CA GLY A 128 16.48 35.11 -20.47
C GLY A 128 16.64 35.51 -18.99
N PHE A 129 16.48 34.57 -18.05
CA PHE A 129 16.60 34.84 -16.62
C PHE A 129 18.03 34.57 -16.12
N VAL A 130 18.61 35.54 -15.43
CA VAL A 130 19.99 35.44 -14.93
C VAL A 130 20.04 34.78 -13.58
N SER A 131 20.86 33.76 -13.45
CA SER A 131 21.15 33.09 -12.18
C SER A 131 22.63 32.91 -11.98
N SER A 132 23.08 32.85 -10.71
CA SER A 132 24.49 32.65 -10.33
C SER A 132 24.59 31.51 -9.30
N GLY A 133 25.76 31.30 -8.71
CA GLY A 133 25.99 30.30 -7.68
C GLY A 133 26.50 28.96 -8.20
N THR A 134 26.53 27.96 -7.30
CA THR A 134 27.08 26.61 -7.55
C THR A 134 26.05 25.66 -8.14
N LEU A 135 26.43 24.42 -8.48
CA LEU A 135 25.49 23.37 -8.90
C LEU A 135 24.54 22.95 -7.78
N GLU A 136 24.92 23.12 -6.53
CA GLU A 136 24.11 22.80 -5.37
C GLU A 136 23.16 23.95 -5.00
N ARG A 137 23.53 25.19 -5.31
CA ARG A 137 22.77 26.38 -4.95
C ARG A 137 22.76 27.40 -6.08
N LEU A 138 21.60 27.63 -6.64
CA LEU A 138 21.31 28.76 -7.51
C LEU A 138 20.88 29.98 -6.69
N THR A 139 21.40 31.15 -7.04
CA THR A 139 21.02 32.42 -6.45
C THR A 139 20.47 33.38 -7.51
N PHE A 140 19.54 34.22 -7.11
CA PHE A 140 18.84 35.15 -7.96
C PHE A 140 19.09 36.60 -7.48
N GLY A 141 19.11 37.56 -8.37
CA GLY A 141 19.46 38.96 -8.06
C GLY A 141 18.54 39.61 -6.99
N SER A 142 17.35 39.04 -6.75
CA SER A 142 16.40 39.49 -5.73
C SER A 142 16.60 38.87 -4.35
N GLY A 143 17.69 38.08 -4.16
CA GLY A 143 17.98 37.43 -2.87
C GLY A 143 17.36 36.05 -2.68
N GLY A 144 16.55 35.56 -3.62
CA GLY A 144 16.04 34.18 -3.58
C GLY A 144 17.08 33.16 -4.03
N GLN A 145 16.77 31.91 -3.77
CA GLN A 145 17.67 30.79 -4.10
C GLN A 145 16.92 29.51 -4.42
N CYS A 146 17.59 28.57 -5.08
CA CYS A 146 17.12 27.20 -5.24
C CYS A 146 18.23 26.23 -4.86
N LEU A 147 17.98 25.38 -3.88
CA LEU A 147 18.90 24.35 -3.41
C LEU A 147 18.66 23.05 -4.20
N PHE A 148 19.73 22.34 -4.56
CA PHE A 148 19.71 21.04 -5.22
C PHE A 148 20.53 20.05 -4.40
N THR A 149 19.86 19.05 -3.81
CA THR A 149 20.49 18.12 -2.87
C THR A 149 19.95 16.70 -3.03
N SER A 150 20.65 15.75 -2.42
CA SER A 150 20.14 14.38 -2.26
C SER A 150 19.26 14.28 -1.02
N ILE A 151 18.43 13.23 -0.98
CA ILE A 151 17.62 12.92 0.19
C ILE A 151 18.49 12.72 1.45
N ASP A 152 19.65 12.09 1.30
CA ASP A 152 20.60 11.88 2.40
C ASP A 152 21.30 13.18 2.83
N GLY A 153 21.42 14.17 1.94
CA GLY A 153 22.01 15.47 2.26
C GLY A 153 21.03 16.43 2.94
N GLY A 154 19.74 16.22 2.75
CA GLY A 154 18.69 17.07 3.28
C GLY A 154 18.81 18.55 2.88
N ILE A 155 17.97 19.40 3.47
CA ILE A 155 18.02 20.87 3.33
C ILE A 155 18.33 21.55 4.68
N THR A 156 19.22 20.93 5.45
CA THR A 156 19.55 21.33 6.82
C THR A 156 20.06 22.78 6.85
N GLY A 157 19.49 23.59 7.75
CA GLY A 157 19.86 25.00 7.94
C GLY A 157 19.27 25.97 6.90
N GLU A 158 18.59 25.50 5.87
CA GLU A 158 18.05 26.32 4.78
C GLU A 158 16.51 26.32 4.81
N PRO A 159 15.85 27.42 5.23
CA PRO A 159 14.39 27.49 5.19
C PRO A 159 13.88 27.61 3.75
N VAL A 160 12.73 26.98 3.47
CA VAL A 160 12.05 27.03 2.18
C VAL A 160 10.71 27.70 2.34
N ASP A 161 10.44 28.77 1.60
CA ASP A 161 9.20 29.55 1.59
C ASP A 161 8.52 29.57 0.20
N GLY A 162 9.14 28.95 -0.80
CA GLY A 162 8.59 28.70 -2.13
C GLY A 162 7.93 27.33 -2.24
N ILE A 163 8.61 26.39 -2.93
CA ILE A 163 8.20 24.98 -2.99
C ILE A 163 9.40 24.06 -2.76
N VAL A 164 9.14 22.88 -2.25
CA VAL A 164 10.03 21.73 -2.26
C VAL A 164 9.56 20.73 -3.30
N VAL A 165 10.44 20.28 -4.16
CA VAL A 165 10.22 19.14 -5.05
C VAL A 165 11.10 17.99 -4.59
N ILE A 166 10.50 16.84 -4.27
CA ILE A 166 11.20 15.58 -4.01
C ILE A 166 10.97 14.69 -5.23
N ASP A 167 12.01 14.39 -6.00
CA ASP A 167 11.91 13.62 -7.26
C ASP A 167 12.62 12.28 -7.13
N ASP A 168 11.85 11.20 -7.15
CA ASP A 168 12.29 9.81 -7.04
C ASP A 168 13.29 9.63 -5.87
N PRO A 169 12.86 9.61 -4.58
CA PRO A 169 13.77 9.53 -3.42
C PRO A 169 14.50 8.19 -3.31
N PHE A 170 14.04 7.14 -4.00
CA PHE A 170 14.70 5.85 -4.12
C PHE A 170 15.33 5.68 -5.49
N LYS A 171 16.58 5.20 -5.53
CA LYS A 171 17.32 5.00 -6.77
C LYS A 171 16.75 3.87 -7.63
N ASN A 172 16.33 2.79 -6.99
CA ASN A 172 15.85 1.56 -7.65
C ASN A 172 15.07 0.70 -6.66
N ARG A 173 14.58 -0.45 -7.16
CA ARG A 173 13.83 -1.40 -6.34
C ARG A 173 14.61 -1.92 -5.14
N LYS A 174 15.90 -2.25 -5.29
CA LYS A 174 16.71 -2.77 -4.18
C LYS A 174 16.75 -1.80 -2.99
N ASP A 175 16.83 -0.51 -3.29
CA ASP A 175 16.80 0.54 -2.25
C ASP A 175 15.41 0.57 -1.57
N ALA A 176 14.33 0.53 -2.34
CA ALA A 176 12.97 0.60 -1.82
C ALA A 176 12.53 -0.68 -1.09
N ASP A 177 13.03 -1.86 -1.49
CA ASP A 177 12.78 -3.13 -0.82
C ASP A 177 13.53 -3.22 0.54
N SER A 178 14.61 -2.43 0.73
CA SER A 178 15.36 -2.38 1.99
C SER A 178 14.61 -1.53 3.02
N GLU A 179 14.15 -2.16 4.12
CA GLU A 179 13.48 -1.51 5.24
C GLU A 179 14.35 -0.38 5.82
N ARG A 180 15.61 -0.71 6.16
CA ARG A 180 16.56 0.29 6.65
C ARG A 180 16.69 1.51 5.72
N ARG A 181 16.64 1.28 4.39
CA ARG A 181 16.71 2.41 3.45
C ARG A 181 15.42 3.22 3.44
N ARG A 182 14.27 2.58 3.60
CA ARG A 182 12.99 3.29 3.74
C ARG A 182 12.97 4.15 5.01
N GLU A 183 13.41 3.60 6.15
CA GLU A 183 13.58 4.36 7.39
C GLU A 183 14.49 5.58 7.21
N VAL A 184 15.67 5.41 6.63
CA VAL A 184 16.61 6.53 6.37
C VAL A 184 15.97 7.60 5.49
N VAL A 185 15.19 7.23 4.46
CA VAL A 185 14.51 8.20 3.58
C VAL A 185 13.37 8.91 4.32
N GLU A 186 12.64 8.20 5.16
CA GLU A 186 11.57 8.77 5.98
C GLU A 186 12.13 9.74 7.03
N ASP A 187 13.17 9.34 7.77
CA ASP A 187 13.84 10.20 8.75
C ASP A 187 14.40 11.47 8.10
N ALA A 188 15.05 11.33 6.94
CA ALA A 188 15.56 12.48 6.19
C ALA A 188 14.43 13.43 5.75
N TYR A 189 13.28 12.89 5.35
CA TYR A 189 12.10 13.70 5.05
C TYR A 189 11.61 14.43 6.31
N ARG A 190 11.40 13.72 7.42
CA ARG A 190 10.81 14.28 8.64
C ARG A 190 11.73 15.28 9.32
N GLU A 191 13.00 14.93 9.48
CA GLU A 191 13.94 15.72 10.28
C GLU A 191 14.62 16.84 9.49
N ALA A 192 14.95 16.60 8.21
CA ALA A 192 15.75 17.52 7.44
C ALA A 192 14.96 18.29 6.36
N ILE A 193 13.78 17.85 5.94
CA ILE A 193 12.96 18.52 4.92
C ILE A 193 11.75 19.19 5.56
N GLU A 194 10.83 18.43 6.17
CA GLU A 194 9.58 18.96 6.72
C GLU A 194 9.82 20.10 7.72
N THR A 195 10.83 19.95 8.59
CA THR A 195 11.19 20.97 9.59
C THR A 195 11.71 22.30 9.00
N ARG A 196 11.99 22.36 7.71
CA ARG A 196 12.51 23.56 7.03
C ARG A 196 11.50 24.23 6.11
N VAL A 197 10.33 23.64 5.96
CA VAL A 197 9.27 24.18 5.11
C VAL A 197 8.44 25.16 5.91
N HIS A 198 8.39 26.42 5.44
CA HIS A 198 7.60 27.46 6.09
C HIS A 198 6.09 27.27 5.84
N PRO A 199 5.22 27.77 6.72
CA PRO A 199 3.79 27.82 6.46
C PRO A 199 3.48 28.49 5.12
N GLY A 200 2.61 27.86 4.32
CA GLY A 200 2.29 28.30 2.95
C GLY A 200 3.21 27.76 1.86
N ALA A 201 4.37 27.19 2.20
CA ALA A 201 5.21 26.53 1.21
C ALA A 201 4.71 25.09 0.97
N SER A 202 4.69 24.66 -0.30
CA SER A 202 4.19 23.35 -0.71
C SER A 202 5.30 22.34 -0.90
N ILE A 203 4.98 21.06 -0.70
CA ILE A 203 5.85 19.93 -1.02
C ILE A 203 5.18 19.07 -2.10
N PHE A 204 5.92 18.83 -3.18
CA PHE A 204 5.53 17.96 -4.28
C PHE A 204 6.45 16.75 -4.34
N LEU A 205 5.95 15.57 -4.02
CA LEU A 205 6.68 14.31 -4.16
C LEU A 205 6.35 13.67 -5.50
N LEU A 206 7.32 13.59 -6.38
CA LEU A 206 7.23 12.89 -7.65
C LEU A 206 7.76 11.47 -7.45
N ALA A 207 6.97 10.48 -7.71
CA ALA A 207 7.36 9.11 -7.46
C ALA A 207 7.15 8.20 -8.67
N THR A 208 8.15 7.35 -8.90
CA THR A 208 7.92 6.03 -9.46
C THR A 208 7.74 5.10 -8.27
N ARG A 209 6.58 4.48 -8.14
CA ARG A 209 6.28 3.64 -6.97
C ARG A 209 7.06 2.32 -7.05
N TRP A 210 7.67 1.93 -5.93
CA TRP A 210 8.47 0.71 -5.86
C TRP A 210 7.97 -0.28 -4.82
N HIS A 211 7.52 0.24 -3.66
CA HIS A 211 7.12 -0.56 -2.50
C HIS A 211 5.87 0.05 -1.84
N PRO A 212 4.93 -0.76 -1.27
CA PRO A 212 3.76 -0.20 -0.57
C PRO A 212 4.13 0.78 0.54
N GLN A 213 5.22 0.50 1.27
CA GLN A 213 5.75 1.33 2.35
C GLN A 213 6.92 2.23 1.90
N ASP A 214 6.98 2.64 0.63
CA ASP A 214 7.89 3.71 0.23
C ASP A 214 7.40 5.06 0.80
N LEU A 215 8.24 6.10 0.76
CA LEU A 215 7.85 7.42 1.30
C LEU A 215 6.49 7.90 0.78
N SER A 216 6.17 7.64 -0.48
CA SER A 216 4.86 7.98 -1.05
C SER A 216 3.71 7.24 -0.35
N GLY A 217 3.88 5.95 -0.06
CA GLY A 217 2.86 5.13 0.62
C GLY A 217 2.62 5.59 2.05
N ILE A 218 3.68 6.00 2.76
CA ILE A 218 3.59 6.54 4.11
C ILE A 218 2.82 7.87 4.11
N LEU A 219 3.23 8.83 3.28
CA LEU A 219 2.63 10.17 3.24
C LEU A 219 1.17 10.15 2.77
N VAL A 220 0.80 9.26 1.85
CA VAL A 220 -0.60 9.08 1.44
C VAL A 220 -1.46 8.56 2.59
N LYS A 221 -0.97 7.63 3.42
CA LYS A 221 -1.66 7.18 4.63
C LYS A 221 -1.85 8.30 5.66
N GLU A 222 -0.97 9.29 5.67
CA GLU A 222 -1.03 10.48 6.51
C GLU A 222 -1.94 11.60 5.95
N GLY A 223 -2.62 11.34 4.84
CA GLY A 223 -3.60 12.26 4.27
C GLY A 223 -3.08 13.18 3.17
N TRP A 224 -1.87 12.96 2.63
CA TRP A 224 -1.42 13.69 1.46
C TRP A 224 -2.30 13.41 0.25
N GLN A 225 -2.53 14.43 -0.57
CA GLN A 225 -3.24 14.26 -1.82
C GLN A 225 -2.44 13.32 -2.74
N TYR A 226 -3.06 12.22 -3.18
CA TYR A 226 -2.46 11.27 -4.09
C TYR A 226 -3.03 11.43 -5.51
N ILE A 227 -2.16 11.73 -6.47
CA ILE A 227 -2.49 11.81 -7.89
C ILE A 227 -1.73 10.70 -8.61
N ASN A 228 -2.40 9.57 -8.80
CA ASN A 228 -1.84 8.44 -9.53
C ASN A 228 -2.26 8.49 -11.00
N LEU A 229 -1.30 8.46 -11.90
CA LEU A 229 -1.48 8.50 -13.35
C LEU A 229 -0.98 7.17 -13.95
N PRO A 230 -1.80 6.12 -13.99
CA PRO A 230 -1.38 4.82 -14.49
C PRO A 230 -1.06 4.85 -15.99
N ALA A 231 -0.10 4.01 -16.44
CA ALA A 231 0.29 3.89 -17.84
C ALA A 231 -0.90 3.53 -18.75
N ILE A 232 -1.74 2.63 -18.27
CA ILE A 232 -3.01 2.24 -18.92
C ILE A 232 -4.15 2.61 -17.97
N ALA A 233 -5.13 3.34 -18.46
CA ALA A 233 -6.24 3.82 -17.65
C ALA A 233 -7.06 2.67 -17.07
N GLU A 234 -7.48 2.86 -15.82
CA GLU A 234 -8.35 1.97 -15.07
C GLU A 234 -9.61 2.72 -14.63
N ALA A 235 -10.57 2.02 -14.02
CA ALA A 235 -11.78 2.65 -13.51
C ALA A 235 -11.45 3.77 -12.52
N GLY A 236 -12.07 4.94 -12.71
CA GLY A 236 -11.80 6.13 -11.86
C GLY A 236 -10.54 6.91 -12.22
N ASP A 237 -10.04 6.77 -13.46
CA ASP A 237 -8.86 7.49 -13.95
C ASP A 237 -8.95 9.01 -13.67
N PRO A 238 -7.92 9.64 -13.06
CA PRO A 238 -7.98 11.05 -12.68
C PRO A 238 -8.02 12.03 -13.87
N LEU A 239 -7.69 11.56 -15.08
CA LEU A 239 -7.81 12.34 -16.32
C LEU A 239 -9.15 12.12 -17.01
N GLY A 240 -9.98 11.18 -16.56
CA GLY A 240 -11.23 10.78 -17.21
C GLY A 240 -10.99 10.03 -18.52
N ARG A 241 -9.87 9.33 -18.65
CA ARG A 241 -9.60 8.43 -19.79
C ARG A 241 -10.51 7.22 -19.70
N GLU A 242 -10.85 6.66 -20.85
CA GLU A 242 -11.54 5.37 -20.92
C GLU A 242 -10.61 4.24 -20.45
N VAL A 243 -11.20 3.20 -19.84
CA VAL A 243 -10.42 2.03 -19.38
C VAL A 243 -9.68 1.42 -20.58
N GLY A 244 -8.38 1.22 -20.42
CA GLY A 244 -7.50 0.72 -21.48
C GLY A 244 -6.74 1.80 -22.25
N GLU A 245 -7.08 3.08 -22.12
CA GLU A 245 -6.36 4.15 -22.81
C GLU A 245 -4.97 4.39 -22.23
N PRO A 246 -3.93 4.56 -23.08
CA PRO A 246 -2.57 4.86 -22.65
C PRO A 246 -2.43 6.29 -22.11
N LEU A 247 -1.54 6.49 -21.12
CA LEU A 247 -1.29 7.81 -20.53
C LEU A 247 -0.64 8.79 -21.49
N PHE A 248 0.23 8.31 -22.36
CA PHE A 248 0.98 9.11 -23.30
C PHE A 248 1.01 8.45 -24.70
N PRO A 249 -0.13 8.44 -25.45
CA PRO A 249 -0.28 7.67 -26.70
C PRO A 249 0.81 7.96 -27.73
N ARG A 250 1.25 9.21 -27.82
CA ARG A 250 2.27 9.65 -28.80
C ARG A 250 3.64 9.02 -28.55
N LEU A 251 4.01 8.79 -27.29
CA LEU A 251 5.33 8.22 -26.93
C LEU A 251 5.22 6.75 -26.57
N TRP A 252 4.12 6.37 -25.96
CA TRP A 252 3.82 5.04 -25.47
C TRP A 252 2.43 4.61 -25.95
N PRO A 253 2.29 4.23 -27.24
CA PRO A 253 1.03 3.65 -27.73
C PRO A 253 0.69 2.36 -26.98
N ILE A 254 -0.58 1.95 -27.01
CA ILE A 254 -1.07 0.82 -26.21
C ILE A 254 -0.30 -0.48 -26.51
N GLU A 255 0.04 -0.71 -27.77
CA GLU A 255 0.78 -1.90 -28.22
C GLU A 255 2.17 -1.97 -27.57
N ALA A 256 2.87 -0.83 -27.50
CA ALA A 256 4.19 -0.75 -26.85
C ALA A 256 4.10 -0.96 -25.33
N LEU A 257 3.03 -0.49 -24.70
CA LEU A 257 2.77 -0.72 -23.28
C LEU A 257 2.43 -2.19 -23.00
N LEU A 258 1.61 -2.84 -23.83
CA LEU A 258 1.28 -4.26 -23.70
C LEU A 258 2.51 -5.15 -23.95
N GLU A 259 3.34 -4.81 -24.95
CA GLU A 259 4.63 -5.47 -25.15
C GLU A 259 5.56 -5.30 -23.94
N LYS A 260 5.62 -4.10 -23.37
CA LYS A 260 6.39 -3.86 -22.14
C LYS A 260 5.84 -4.68 -20.96
N LYS A 261 4.53 -4.75 -20.82
CA LYS A 261 3.85 -5.54 -19.77
C LYS A 261 4.21 -7.02 -19.86
N SER A 262 4.23 -7.60 -21.07
CA SER A 262 4.59 -9.02 -21.26
C SER A 262 6.06 -9.35 -20.95
N LYS A 263 6.95 -8.32 -20.90
CA LYS A 263 8.39 -8.49 -20.66
C LYS A 263 8.82 -8.22 -19.21
N VAL A 264 7.94 -7.70 -18.37
CA VAL A 264 8.22 -7.42 -16.96
C VAL A 264 7.34 -8.28 -16.07
N LEU A 265 7.79 -8.53 -14.84
CA LEU A 265 7.00 -9.25 -13.87
C LEU A 265 5.77 -8.43 -13.44
N ASP A 266 4.64 -9.10 -13.15
CA ASP A 266 3.37 -8.45 -12.82
C ASP A 266 3.49 -7.45 -11.67
N PHE A 267 4.23 -7.80 -10.60
CA PHE A 267 4.46 -6.87 -9.49
C PHE A 267 5.26 -5.62 -9.92
N THR A 268 6.17 -5.76 -10.90
CA THR A 268 6.93 -4.64 -11.46
C THR A 268 6.02 -3.75 -12.31
N TRP A 269 5.15 -4.37 -13.12
CA TRP A 269 4.15 -3.65 -13.90
C TRP A 269 3.19 -2.89 -12.99
N SER A 270 2.61 -3.57 -12.00
CA SER A 270 1.70 -2.96 -11.03
C SER A 270 2.32 -1.76 -10.31
N ALA A 271 3.56 -1.90 -9.86
CA ALA A 271 4.26 -0.84 -9.14
C ALA A 271 4.65 0.33 -10.05
N LEU A 272 5.48 0.09 -11.08
CA LEU A 272 6.12 1.14 -11.87
C LEU A 272 5.19 1.77 -12.90
N TYR A 273 4.30 0.96 -13.49
CA TYR A 273 3.46 1.40 -14.61
C TYR A 273 2.03 1.73 -14.19
N GLN A 274 1.50 1.08 -13.14
CA GLN A 274 0.15 1.38 -12.65
C GLN A 274 0.14 2.18 -11.34
N GLY A 275 1.31 2.45 -10.73
CA GLY A 275 1.43 3.20 -9.48
C GLY A 275 0.86 2.46 -8.26
N ARG A 276 0.70 1.14 -8.36
CA ARG A 276 0.17 0.24 -7.33
C ARG A 276 1.22 -0.79 -6.94
N PRO A 277 2.21 -0.39 -6.12
CA PRO A 277 3.23 -1.31 -5.67
C PRO A 277 2.62 -2.44 -4.85
N ARG A 278 3.09 -3.65 -5.13
CA ARG A 278 2.77 -4.88 -4.39
C ARG A 278 4.08 -5.44 -3.83
N PRO A 279 4.04 -6.18 -2.73
CA PRO A 279 5.22 -6.86 -2.21
C PRO A 279 5.85 -7.81 -3.24
N LYS A 280 7.18 -8.02 -3.14
CA LYS A 280 7.92 -8.90 -4.03
C LYS A 280 7.66 -10.35 -3.63
N GLY A 281 7.17 -11.18 -4.54
CA GLY A 281 6.92 -12.59 -4.27
C GLY A 281 5.72 -13.16 -5.02
N GLY A 282 4.92 -12.31 -5.66
CA GLY A 282 3.58 -12.66 -6.15
C GLY A 282 2.57 -12.63 -4.99
N LYS A 283 1.29 -12.54 -5.31
CA LYS A 283 0.25 -12.77 -4.30
C LYS A 283 0.37 -14.24 -3.86
N VAL A 284 0.65 -14.46 -2.59
CA VAL A 284 0.55 -15.80 -2.00
C VAL A 284 -0.92 -16.24 -2.08
N PHE A 285 -1.84 -15.29 -1.82
CA PHE A 285 -3.28 -15.47 -1.97
C PHE A 285 -3.79 -14.63 -3.14
N HIS A 286 -4.47 -15.25 -4.10
CA HIS A 286 -5.07 -14.59 -5.27
C HIS A 286 -6.39 -13.88 -4.91
N GLU A 287 -7.16 -13.46 -5.92
CA GLU A 287 -8.46 -12.82 -5.69
C GLU A 287 -9.41 -13.74 -4.91
N PRO A 288 -10.20 -13.21 -3.96
CA PRO A 288 -11.12 -14.01 -3.16
C PRO A 288 -12.27 -14.55 -3.99
N THR A 289 -12.76 -15.73 -3.61
CA THR A 289 -14.03 -16.28 -4.09
C THR A 289 -15.10 -16.00 -3.05
N PHE A 290 -16.24 -15.43 -3.46
CA PHE A 290 -17.31 -15.05 -2.55
C PHE A 290 -18.38 -16.13 -2.50
N TYR A 291 -18.98 -16.33 -1.31
CA TYR A 291 -20.17 -17.15 -1.14
C TYR A 291 -21.41 -16.28 -0.84
N THR A 292 -22.56 -16.72 -1.34
CA THR A 292 -23.86 -16.08 -1.13
C THR A 292 -24.75 -16.82 -0.14
N GLU A 293 -24.39 -18.07 0.18
CA GLU A 293 -25.10 -18.92 1.13
C GLU A 293 -24.11 -19.75 1.94
N LEU A 294 -24.40 -20.00 3.21
CA LEU A 294 -23.64 -20.92 4.05
C LEU A 294 -24.09 -22.36 3.83
N PRO A 295 -23.19 -23.36 3.94
CA PRO A 295 -23.55 -24.76 3.82
C PRO A 295 -24.46 -25.19 4.95
N LYS A 296 -25.42 -26.13 4.66
CA LYS A 296 -26.33 -26.69 5.66
C LYS A 296 -25.64 -27.69 6.57
N ASN A 297 -24.71 -28.47 6.03
CA ASN A 297 -23.92 -29.45 6.76
C ASN A 297 -22.47 -29.09 6.70
N PHE A 298 -21.85 -28.88 7.84
CA PHE A 298 -20.46 -28.46 7.94
C PHE A 298 -19.81 -28.93 9.24
N GLN A 299 -18.49 -28.99 9.20
CA GLN A 299 -17.61 -29.06 10.37
C GLN A 299 -17.00 -27.68 10.58
N GLY A 300 -16.72 -27.29 11.81
CA GLY A 300 -16.15 -25.99 12.09
C GLY A 300 -14.99 -26.03 13.07
N ALA A 301 -14.11 -25.07 12.95
CA ALA A 301 -13.02 -24.81 13.90
C ALA A 301 -12.72 -23.33 13.97
N TYR A 302 -12.05 -22.94 15.06
CA TYR A 302 -11.44 -21.63 15.19
C TYR A 302 -9.93 -21.74 14.99
N GLY A 303 -9.37 -20.89 14.16
CA GLY A 303 -7.95 -20.60 14.15
C GLY A 303 -7.69 -19.32 14.94
N ILE A 304 -6.74 -19.37 15.83
CA ILE A 304 -6.37 -18.19 16.61
C ILE A 304 -4.90 -17.90 16.47
N ASP A 305 -4.56 -16.61 16.46
CA ASP A 305 -3.23 -16.11 16.71
C ASP A 305 -3.33 -14.95 17.70
N LEU A 306 -2.56 -14.99 18.78
CA LEU A 306 -2.75 -14.08 19.91
C LEU A 306 -1.45 -13.38 20.27
N ALA A 307 -1.52 -12.05 20.36
CA ALA A 307 -0.41 -11.22 20.81
C ALA A 307 0.05 -11.62 22.22
N SER A 308 1.35 -11.84 22.39
CA SER A 308 1.95 -12.24 23.66
C SER A 308 2.26 -11.07 24.59
N THR A 309 2.42 -9.86 24.04
CA THR A 309 2.69 -8.62 24.81
C THR A 309 2.08 -7.41 24.10
N ALA A 310 1.57 -6.43 24.88
CA ALA A 310 1.09 -5.15 24.37
C ALA A 310 2.21 -4.16 24.01
N LYS A 311 3.48 -4.55 24.05
CA LYS A 311 4.62 -3.63 23.92
C LYS A 311 5.07 -3.35 22.50
N THR A 312 4.66 -4.14 21.53
CA THR A 312 4.88 -3.84 20.11
C THR A 312 3.59 -3.28 19.55
N SER A 313 3.62 -2.06 19.08
CA SER A 313 2.48 -1.32 18.49
C SER A 313 1.90 -1.97 17.23
N ALA A 314 2.18 -3.25 17.00
CA ALA A 314 1.97 -3.94 15.75
C ALA A 314 1.19 -5.27 15.86
N ASP A 315 1.25 -6.02 16.98
CA ASP A 315 0.68 -7.37 17.06
C ASP A 315 -0.82 -7.33 17.40
N PHE A 316 -1.61 -8.07 16.64
CA PHE A 316 -3.04 -8.23 16.87
C PHE A 316 -3.34 -9.62 17.43
N SER A 317 -4.39 -9.71 18.28
CA SER A 317 -5.03 -10.97 18.59
C SER A 317 -6.17 -11.21 17.60
N VAL A 318 -6.14 -12.36 16.93
CA VAL A 318 -7.09 -12.74 15.88
C VAL A 318 -7.77 -14.05 16.23
N CYS A 319 -9.08 -14.13 15.98
CA CYS A 319 -9.89 -15.36 16.02
C CYS A 319 -10.69 -15.48 14.73
N LEU A 320 -10.41 -16.51 13.93
CA LEU A 320 -11.04 -16.77 12.64
C LEU A 320 -11.94 -18.01 12.75
N GLU A 321 -13.21 -17.88 12.39
CA GLU A 321 -14.19 -18.96 12.31
C GLU A 321 -14.23 -19.53 10.90
N LEU A 322 -13.81 -20.79 10.74
CA LEU A 322 -13.75 -21.51 9.47
C LEU A 322 -14.70 -22.71 9.49
N LEU A 323 -15.51 -22.85 8.45
CA LEU A 323 -16.39 -23.99 8.22
C LEU A 323 -15.85 -24.84 7.08
N ARG A 324 -15.99 -26.15 7.16
CA ARG A 324 -15.69 -27.12 6.10
C ARG A 324 -16.96 -27.82 5.67
N GLU A 325 -17.21 -27.84 4.38
CA GLU A 325 -18.26 -28.62 3.74
C GLU A 325 -17.63 -29.76 2.95
N ASP A 326 -17.95 -31.00 3.31
CA ASP A 326 -17.57 -32.19 2.56
C ASP A 326 -18.52 -32.38 1.38
N ARG A 327 -17.96 -32.58 0.19
CA ARG A 327 -18.72 -32.80 -1.05
C ARG A 327 -18.49 -34.20 -1.59
N PRO A 328 -19.54 -34.90 -2.03
CA PRO A 328 -19.39 -36.23 -2.67
C PRO A 328 -18.50 -36.12 -3.92
N ASN A 329 -17.46 -36.92 -3.99
CA ASN A 329 -16.55 -37.03 -5.13
C ASN A 329 -15.83 -35.71 -5.54
N ALA A 330 -15.69 -34.75 -4.63
CA ALA A 330 -14.98 -33.51 -4.84
C ALA A 330 -14.20 -33.11 -3.59
N GLU A 331 -13.20 -32.27 -3.76
CA GLU A 331 -12.47 -31.66 -2.67
C GLU A 331 -13.38 -30.77 -1.81
N PRO A 332 -13.15 -30.70 -0.48
CA PRO A 332 -13.98 -29.90 0.42
C PRO A 332 -13.92 -28.42 0.10
N LEU A 333 -15.01 -27.69 0.41
CA LEU A 333 -15.04 -26.23 0.44
C LEU A 333 -14.88 -25.76 1.88
N PHE A 334 -14.28 -24.58 2.01
CA PHE A 334 -14.10 -23.89 3.29
C PHE A 334 -14.75 -22.51 3.22
N TYR A 335 -15.43 -22.10 4.30
CA TYR A 335 -16.14 -20.82 4.37
C TYR A 335 -15.63 -20.04 5.57
N ILE A 336 -15.03 -18.88 5.35
CA ILE A 336 -14.68 -17.96 6.43
C ILE A 336 -15.97 -17.26 6.84
N LYS A 337 -16.43 -17.56 8.04
CA LYS A 337 -17.71 -17.03 8.53
C LYS A 337 -17.53 -15.74 9.31
N GLN A 338 -16.45 -15.64 10.08
CA GLN A 338 -16.18 -14.47 10.91
C GLN A 338 -14.69 -14.35 11.21
N VAL A 339 -14.22 -13.12 11.31
CA VAL A 339 -12.91 -12.77 11.86
C VAL A 339 -13.10 -11.71 12.94
N ASP A 340 -12.60 -12.00 14.14
CA ASP A 340 -12.49 -11.04 15.23
C ASP A 340 -11.04 -10.64 15.37
N ARG A 341 -10.78 -9.34 15.40
CA ARG A 341 -9.44 -8.79 15.46
C ARG A 341 -9.39 -7.63 16.44
N ALA A 342 -8.40 -7.64 17.34
CA ALA A 342 -8.18 -6.54 18.28
C ALA A 342 -6.71 -6.44 18.66
N GLN A 343 -6.23 -5.22 18.86
CA GLN A 343 -4.85 -4.95 19.30
C GLN A 343 -4.78 -5.03 20.82
N VAL A 344 -4.89 -6.25 21.35
CA VAL A 344 -4.88 -6.54 22.79
C VAL A 344 -4.14 -7.85 23.05
N GLU A 345 -3.59 -8.00 24.27
CA GLU A 345 -2.95 -9.24 24.71
C GLU A 345 -3.94 -10.39 24.84
N ALA A 346 -3.43 -11.63 24.76
CA ALA A 346 -4.21 -12.87 24.87
C ALA A 346 -5.17 -12.92 26.09
N PRO A 347 -4.80 -12.51 27.32
CA PRO A 347 -5.75 -12.49 28.43
C PRO A 347 -6.95 -11.55 28.24
N SER A 348 -6.73 -10.39 27.62
CA SER A 348 -7.78 -9.41 27.32
C SER A 348 -8.71 -9.91 26.19
N PHE A 349 -8.18 -10.64 25.22
CA PHE A 349 -8.96 -11.25 24.13
C PHE A 349 -9.81 -12.43 24.57
N ALA A 350 -9.58 -12.97 25.78
CA ALA A 350 -10.30 -14.12 26.33
C ALA A 350 -11.83 -13.95 26.37
N LEU A 351 -12.34 -12.73 26.51
CA LEU A 351 -13.78 -12.45 26.46
C LEU A 351 -14.38 -12.74 25.08
N THR A 352 -13.70 -12.33 24.02
CA THR A 352 -14.07 -12.62 22.61
C THR A 352 -14.08 -14.13 22.38
N LEU A 353 -13.02 -14.84 22.78
CA LEU A 353 -12.93 -16.29 22.65
C LEU A 353 -14.05 -17.01 23.41
N LYS A 354 -14.39 -16.55 24.62
CA LYS A 354 -15.53 -17.11 25.40
C LYS A 354 -16.86 -16.89 24.70
N ALA A 355 -17.09 -15.71 24.12
CA ALA A 355 -18.31 -15.43 23.37
C ALA A 355 -18.44 -16.35 22.14
N ARG A 356 -17.35 -16.64 21.44
CA ARG A 356 -17.32 -17.60 20.32
C ARG A 356 -17.53 -19.02 20.79
N ASN A 357 -16.83 -19.48 21.82
CA ASN A 357 -16.99 -20.81 22.39
C ASN A 357 -18.42 -21.05 22.91
N ALA A 358 -19.09 -20.05 23.44
CA ALA A 358 -20.49 -20.18 23.91
C ALA A 358 -21.46 -20.49 22.78
N ARG A 359 -21.17 -20.06 21.55
CA ARG A 359 -21.99 -20.32 20.36
C ARG A 359 -21.78 -21.73 19.81
N GLN A 360 -20.54 -22.24 19.87
CA GLN A 360 -20.11 -23.52 19.27
C GLN A 360 -19.18 -24.28 20.22
N ARG A 361 -19.73 -24.80 21.33
CA ARG A 361 -18.96 -25.43 22.41
C ARG A 361 -18.14 -26.67 22.03
N GLN A 362 -18.44 -27.27 20.90
CA GLN A 362 -17.76 -28.49 20.44
C GLN A 362 -16.52 -28.19 19.57
N TRP A 363 -16.32 -26.97 19.17
CA TRP A 363 -15.24 -26.59 18.26
C TRP A 363 -13.97 -26.28 19.03
N ALA A 364 -12.86 -26.85 18.54
CA ALA A 364 -11.53 -26.52 19.05
C ALA A 364 -11.03 -25.18 18.51
N MET A 365 -10.18 -24.54 19.31
CA MET A 365 -9.46 -23.32 18.95
C MET A 365 -7.99 -23.69 18.76
N TYR A 366 -7.52 -23.69 17.53
CA TYR A 366 -6.19 -24.12 17.17
C TYR A 366 -5.21 -22.95 17.20
N TRP A 367 -4.12 -23.11 17.93
CA TRP A 367 -3.08 -22.11 18.07
C TRP A 367 -1.68 -22.74 17.95
N ARG A 368 -0.87 -22.24 17.04
CA ARG A 368 0.56 -22.61 16.93
C ARG A 368 1.37 -21.72 17.85
N ALA A 369 1.41 -22.07 19.13
CA ALA A 369 2.06 -21.31 20.19
C ALA A 369 3.47 -21.79 20.47
N SER A 370 4.42 -20.85 20.60
CA SER A 370 5.82 -21.09 20.97
C SER A 370 6.22 -20.27 22.19
N GLY A 371 7.30 -20.65 22.86
CA GLY A 371 7.88 -19.87 23.95
C GLY A 371 6.87 -19.40 25.00
N MET A 372 6.75 -18.08 25.18
CA MET A 372 5.84 -17.45 26.15
C MET A 372 4.34 -17.64 25.81
N GLU A 373 4.01 -17.82 24.55
CA GLU A 373 2.63 -18.02 24.09
C GLU A 373 2.01 -19.30 24.68
N LYS A 374 2.82 -20.34 24.96
CA LYS A 374 2.36 -21.55 25.64
C LYS A 374 1.82 -21.28 27.03
N GLY A 375 2.39 -20.32 27.75
CA GLY A 375 1.89 -19.88 29.05
C GLY A 375 0.52 -19.20 28.93
N ALA A 376 0.35 -18.36 27.91
CA ALA A 376 -0.95 -17.74 27.62
C ALA A 376 -1.99 -18.77 27.19
N ALA A 377 -1.61 -19.77 26.38
CA ALA A 377 -2.50 -20.86 26.01
C ALA A 377 -2.94 -21.69 27.21
N GLN A 378 -2.03 -22.02 28.13
CA GLN A 378 -2.35 -22.72 29.37
C GLN A 378 -3.33 -21.90 30.24
N PHE A 379 -3.09 -20.61 30.40
CA PHE A 379 -4.01 -19.72 31.10
C PHE A 379 -5.42 -19.75 30.53
N LEU A 380 -5.56 -19.71 29.19
CA LEU A 380 -6.85 -19.75 28.50
C LEU A 380 -7.53 -21.11 28.67
N GLN A 381 -6.77 -22.23 28.65
CA GLN A 381 -7.27 -23.58 28.94
C GLN A 381 -7.80 -23.70 30.38
N GLU A 382 -7.10 -23.14 31.36
CA GLU A 382 -7.56 -23.08 32.77
C GLU A 382 -8.86 -22.25 32.92
N LYS A 383 -9.10 -21.30 32.00
CA LYS A 383 -10.39 -20.57 31.93
C LYS A 383 -11.50 -21.33 31.20
N GLY A 384 -11.26 -22.60 30.84
CA GLY A 384 -12.23 -23.49 30.21
C GLY A 384 -12.41 -23.31 28.70
N LEU A 385 -11.45 -22.67 28.01
CA LEU A 385 -11.45 -22.54 26.56
C LEU A 385 -10.84 -23.80 25.92
N PRO A 386 -11.38 -24.32 24.80
CA PRO A 386 -10.92 -25.52 24.12
C PRO A 386 -9.70 -25.24 23.21
N ILE A 387 -8.65 -24.67 23.82
CA ILE A 387 -7.41 -24.34 23.11
C ILE A 387 -6.61 -25.60 22.83
N VAL A 388 -6.28 -25.84 21.58
CA VAL A 388 -5.37 -26.89 21.11
C VAL A 388 -4.06 -26.28 20.66
N VAL A 389 -3.03 -26.46 21.46
CA VAL A 389 -1.69 -25.94 21.17
C VAL A 389 -0.97 -26.87 20.21
N GLN A 390 -0.44 -26.32 19.13
CA GLN A 390 0.37 -27.02 18.14
C GLN A 390 1.77 -26.41 18.07
N GLN A 391 2.73 -27.17 17.58
CA GLN A 391 4.05 -26.63 17.31
C GLN A 391 4.03 -25.82 16.01
N PRO A 392 4.62 -24.60 15.98
CA PRO A 392 4.77 -23.86 14.75
C PRO A 392 5.59 -24.68 13.73
N PRO A 393 5.24 -24.69 12.45
CA PRO A 393 6.15 -25.17 11.40
C PRO A 393 7.37 -24.25 11.38
N GLY A 394 8.53 -24.79 11.02
CA GLY A 394 9.79 -24.04 11.06
C GLY A 394 9.88 -22.84 10.11
N ASP A 395 8.96 -22.73 9.14
CA ASP A 395 8.90 -21.64 8.17
C ASP A 395 7.42 -21.17 8.04
N LYS A 396 7.18 -19.89 8.30
CA LYS A 396 5.86 -19.25 8.20
C LYS A 396 5.27 -19.34 6.78
N LEU A 397 6.10 -19.20 5.75
CA LEU A 397 5.66 -19.33 4.36
C LEU A 397 5.11 -20.73 4.06
N VAL A 398 5.74 -21.77 4.60
CA VAL A 398 5.25 -23.16 4.44
C VAL A 398 3.88 -23.34 5.09
N SER A 399 3.63 -22.71 6.23
CA SER A 399 2.33 -22.74 6.89
C SER A 399 1.24 -22.08 6.04
N ALA A 400 1.52 -20.90 5.52
CA ALA A 400 0.58 -20.14 4.71
C ALA A 400 0.31 -20.81 3.34
N THR A 401 1.29 -21.52 2.78
CA THR A 401 1.23 -22.10 1.42
C THR A 401 0.04 -23.06 1.27
N ARG A 402 -0.26 -23.89 2.27
CA ARG A 402 -1.37 -24.86 2.19
C ARG A 402 -2.73 -24.17 2.11
N ALA A 403 -2.95 -23.18 2.97
CA ALA A 403 -4.17 -22.38 2.93
C ALA A 403 -4.25 -21.59 1.61
N ALA A 404 -3.12 -21.04 1.14
CA ALA A 404 -3.04 -20.33 -0.13
C ALA A 404 -3.34 -21.22 -1.35
N GLU A 405 -2.86 -22.46 -1.39
CA GLU A 405 -3.19 -23.40 -2.45
C GLU A 405 -4.69 -23.69 -2.51
N THR A 406 -5.33 -23.87 -1.35
CA THR A 406 -6.78 -24.09 -1.25
C THR A 406 -7.56 -22.82 -1.62
N TRP A 407 -7.09 -21.65 -1.19
CA TRP A 407 -7.65 -20.34 -1.55
C TRP A 407 -7.56 -20.09 -3.06
N ASN A 408 -6.39 -20.27 -3.63
CA ASN A 408 -6.12 -20.03 -5.06
C ASN A 408 -6.85 -21.01 -5.99
N ALA A 409 -7.23 -22.16 -5.46
CA ALA A 409 -8.13 -23.10 -6.12
C ALA A 409 -9.63 -22.72 -6.01
N GLY A 410 -9.95 -21.57 -5.42
CA GLY A 410 -11.33 -21.09 -5.21
C GLY A 410 -12.10 -21.91 -4.17
N ARG A 411 -11.39 -22.64 -3.28
CA ARG A 411 -12.01 -23.54 -2.29
C ARG A 411 -12.05 -22.97 -0.86
N ILE A 412 -11.39 -21.86 -0.58
CA ILE A 412 -11.66 -21.03 0.60
C ILE A 412 -12.46 -19.82 0.13
N LEU A 413 -13.66 -19.66 0.67
CA LEU A 413 -14.62 -18.63 0.29
C LEU A 413 -14.81 -17.63 1.42
N VAL A 414 -15.07 -16.39 1.04
CA VAL A 414 -15.41 -15.29 1.96
C VAL A 414 -16.87 -14.83 1.73
N PRO A 415 -17.53 -14.21 2.71
CA PRO A 415 -18.91 -13.78 2.54
C PRO A 415 -19.05 -12.67 1.49
N ASP A 416 -20.12 -12.73 0.71
CA ASP A 416 -20.51 -11.62 -0.17
C ASP A 416 -21.15 -10.52 0.68
N PRO A 417 -20.57 -9.29 0.72
CA PRO A 417 -21.12 -8.19 1.51
C PRO A 417 -22.54 -7.77 1.10
N GLU A 418 -22.94 -8.05 -0.14
CA GLU A 418 -24.32 -7.77 -0.57
C GLU A 418 -25.35 -8.70 0.12
N GLN A 419 -24.94 -9.92 0.49
CA GLN A 419 -25.79 -10.91 1.15
C GLN A 419 -25.57 -10.91 2.68
N PHE A 420 -24.35 -10.60 3.14
CA PHE A 420 -23.93 -10.61 4.54
C PHE A 420 -23.34 -9.24 4.93
N PRO A 421 -24.17 -8.19 5.04
CA PRO A 421 -23.67 -6.82 5.28
C PRO A 421 -22.95 -6.68 6.64
N GLU A 422 -23.20 -7.57 7.60
CA GLU A 422 -22.49 -7.60 8.89
C GLU A 422 -21.00 -7.97 8.77
N CYS A 423 -20.56 -8.49 7.63
CA CYS A 423 -19.15 -8.81 7.43
C CYS A 423 -18.29 -7.60 7.01
N GLU A 424 -18.88 -6.50 6.58
CA GLU A 424 -18.14 -5.35 6.01
C GLU A 424 -17.06 -4.81 6.95
N ASP A 425 -17.30 -4.81 8.26
CA ASP A 425 -16.37 -4.24 9.25
C ASP A 425 -15.05 -5.02 9.35
N TRP A 426 -15.08 -6.34 9.14
CA TRP A 426 -13.89 -7.19 9.27
C TRP A 426 -13.37 -7.71 7.93
N LEU A 427 -14.24 -7.85 6.91
CA LEU A 427 -13.90 -8.50 5.64
C LEU A 427 -12.80 -7.72 4.87
N TRP A 428 -12.99 -6.41 4.71
CA TRP A 428 -12.05 -5.61 3.92
C TRP A 428 -10.67 -5.48 4.58
N PRO A 429 -10.55 -5.23 5.91
CA PRO A 429 -9.27 -5.30 6.61
C PRO A 429 -8.59 -6.68 6.50
N PHE A 430 -9.35 -7.78 6.64
CA PHE A 430 -8.85 -9.14 6.47
C PHE A 430 -8.32 -9.39 5.05
N LEU A 431 -9.09 -9.03 4.02
CA LEU A 431 -8.67 -9.18 2.63
C LEU A 431 -7.44 -8.36 2.29
N ASP A 432 -7.31 -7.14 2.83
CA ASP A 432 -6.13 -6.31 2.63
C ASP A 432 -4.86 -6.99 3.17
N ILE A 433 -4.94 -7.61 4.36
CA ILE A 433 -3.83 -8.34 4.97
C ILE A 433 -3.49 -9.59 4.15
N VAL A 434 -4.48 -10.44 3.88
CA VAL A 434 -4.28 -11.71 3.16
C VAL A 434 -3.75 -11.49 1.75
N GLN A 435 -4.28 -10.50 1.02
CA GLN A 435 -3.84 -10.19 -0.35
C GLN A 435 -2.47 -9.51 -0.42
N ASN A 436 -2.03 -8.85 0.65
CA ASN A 436 -0.72 -8.23 0.73
C ASN A 436 0.33 -9.13 1.40
N PHE A 437 -0.06 -10.29 1.91
CA PHE A 437 0.86 -11.26 2.52
C PHE A 437 1.88 -11.80 1.51
N THR A 438 3.17 -11.77 1.91
CA THR A 438 4.30 -12.19 1.08
C THR A 438 5.10 -13.34 1.64
N GLY A 439 4.86 -13.69 2.92
CA GLY A 439 5.64 -14.69 3.64
C GLY A 439 7.08 -14.26 3.99
N THR A 440 7.46 -13.01 3.76
CA THR A 440 8.84 -12.53 4.03
C THR A 440 9.04 -11.97 5.44
N GLY A 441 8.01 -11.99 6.31
CA GLY A 441 8.17 -12.02 7.77
C GLY A 441 8.44 -10.70 8.46
N LYS A 442 7.76 -9.59 8.08
CA LYS A 442 7.66 -8.37 8.92
C LYS A 442 6.33 -7.61 8.73
N GLU A 443 5.37 -8.24 8.12
CA GLU A 443 4.03 -7.69 7.95
C GLU A 443 3.11 -8.32 9.00
N HIS A 444 2.01 -7.64 9.33
CA HIS A 444 0.97 -8.22 10.15
C HIS A 444 0.42 -9.46 9.46
N ASP A 445 0.84 -10.63 9.93
CA ASP A 445 0.48 -11.93 9.37
C ASP A 445 -0.48 -12.72 10.28
N ASP A 446 -0.90 -12.12 11.40
CA ASP A 446 -1.75 -12.75 12.43
C ASP A 446 -3.04 -13.35 11.83
N ASP A 447 -3.66 -12.67 10.85
CA ASP A 447 -4.85 -13.14 10.13
C ASP A 447 -4.55 -14.36 9.26
N VAL A 448 -3.38 -14.39 8.62
CA VAL A 448 -2.92 -15.52 7.79
C VAL A 448 -2.55 -16.72 8.66
N ASP A 449 -1.90 -16.48 9.81
CA ASP A 449 -1.56 -17.52 10.78
C ASP A 449 -2.85 -18.13 11.38
N ALA A 450 -3.84 -17.30 11.74
CA ALA A 450 -5.14 -17.76 12.20
C ALA A 450 -5.87 -18.60 11.14
N LEU A 451 -5.87 -18.16 9.87
CA LEU A 451 -6.45 -18.92 8.75
C LEU A 451 -5.74 -20.27 8.57
N GLY A 452 -4.40 -20.28 8.57
CA GLY A 452 -3.60 -21.52 8.47
C GLY A 452 -3.87 -22.48 9.62
N ASN A 453 -4.03 -21.96 10.85
CA ASN A 453 -4.33 -22.76 12.02
C ASN A 453 -5.70 -23.46 11.92
N ALA A 454 -6.75 -22.78 11.46
CA ALA A 454 -8.06 -23.39 11.25
C ALA A 454 -8.04 -24.38 10.06
N HIS A 455 -7.49 -23.94 8.92
CA HIS A 455 -7.52 -24.68 7.67
C HIS A 455 -6.79 -26.03 7.77
N ASP A 456 -5.54 -26.06 8.26
CA ASP A 456 -4.76 -27.27 8.34
C ASP A 456 -5.43 -28.36 9.22
N ASN A 457 -6.09 -27.92 10.30
CA ASN A 457 -6.77 -28.84 11.19
C ASN A 457 -8.08 -29.36 10.60
N LEU A 458 -8.87 -28.51 9.96
CA LEU A 458 -10.09 -28.96 9.26
C LEU A 458 -9.74 -29.82 8.04
N GLN A 459 -8.68 -29.51 7.32
CA GLN A 459 -8.23 -30.31 6.17
C GLN A 459 -7.78 -31.73 6.59
N ALA A 460 -7.19 -31.87 7.78
CA ALA A 460 -6.72 -33.15 8.30
C ALA A 460 -7.84 -34.08 8.79
N LEU A 461 -9.06 -33.53 9.02
CA LEU A 461 -10.21 -34.34 9.44
C LEU A 461 -10.73 -35.19 8.27
N GLY A 462 -11.03 -36.45 8.54
CA GLY A 462 -11.78 -37.29 7.58
C GLY A 462 -13.25 -36.86 7.48
N PRO A 463 -13.97 -37.27 6.43
CA PRO A 463 -15.40 -37.00 6.29
C PRO A 463 -16.19 -37.45 7.51
N GLY A 464 -16.97 -36.54 8.11
CA GLY A 464 -17.83 -36.84 9.26
C GLY A 464 -17.11 -36.98 10.61
N GLN A 465 -15.82 -36.72 10.71
CA GLN A 465 -15.08 -36.72 11.99
C GLN A 465 -15.30 -35.39 12.73
N VAL A 466 -15.76 -35.44 13.97
CA VAL A 466 -15.80 -34.27 14.85
C VAL A 466 -14.40 -34.02 15.40
N PRO A 467 -13.91 -32.77 15.45
CA PRO A 467 -12.61 -32.45 16.08
C PRO A 467 -12.65 -32.91 17.55
N SER A 468 -11.94 -33.99 17.91
CA SER A 468 -11.87 -34.46 19.27
C SER A 468 -11.00 -33.55 20.11
N GLN A 469 -11.49 -33.12 21.27
CA GLN A 469 -10.65 -32.57 22.35
C GLN A 469 -9.61 -33.65 22.68
N GLY A 470 -8.33 -33.31 22.50
CA GLY A 470 -7.23 -34.25 22.73
C GLY A 470 -7.33 -34.89 24.10
N SER A 471 -7.58 -36.18 24.15
CA SER A 471 -7.45 -36.97 25.37
C SER A 471 -5.96 -36.97 25.75
N HIS A 472 -5.66 -36.41 26.92
CA HIS A 472 -4.36 -36.59 27.56
C HIS A 472 -4.17 -38.09 27.81
N SER A 473 -3.48 -38.78 26.94
CA SER A 473 -2.89 -40.09 27.27
C SER A 473 -1.70 -39.83 28.21
N GLY A 474 -2.00 -39.84 29.49
CA GLY A 474 -0.95 -39.90 30.53
C GLY A 474 -0.14 -41.17 30.31
N SER A 475 1.09 -41.02 29.85
CA SER A 475 2.07 -42.11 29.88
C SER A 475 2.36 -42.46 31.32
N ARG A 476 1.74 -43.58 31.82
CA ARG A 476 2.16 -44.24 33.03
C ARG A 476 3.61 -44.71 32.87
N TRP A 477 4.50 -44.10 33.65
CA TRP A 477 5.83 -44.65 33.88
C TRP A 477 5.67 -45.95 34.67
N GLY A 478 5.77 -47.08 34.02
CA GLY A 478 5.89 -48.39 34.62
C GLY A 478 7.32 -48.54 35.16
N GLY A 479 7.46 -48.46 36.48
CA GLY A 479 8.69 -48.83 37.14
C GLY A 479 8.88 -50.34 37.02
N SER A 480 9.96 -50.77 36.36
CA SER A 480 10.48 -52.13 36.42
C SER A 480 11.45 -52.25 37.58
N GLN A 481 11.04 -52.94 38.64
CA GLN A 481 11.95 -53.52 39.61
C GLN A 481 12.77 -54.62 38.96
N GLY A 482 14.07 -54.39 38.79
CA GLY A 482 15.04 -55.42 38.45
C GLY A 482 15.55 -56.12 39.71
N ARG A 483 15.37 -57.42 39.80
CA ARG A 483 16.08 -58.28 40.75
C ARG A 483 17.44 -58.67 40.20
N GLY A 484 18.45 -58.54 40.98
CA GLY A 484 19.49 -59.48 41.49
C GLY A 484 20.37 -60.14 40.45
N PHE A 485 21.59 -59.88 40.45
CA PHE A 485 22.74 -60.60 40.97
C PHE A 485 23.96 -59.68 40.86
#